data_1752ec310e457108b28fced9319a25c5
#
_entry.id   1752ec310e457108b28fced9319a25c5
#
_cell.length_a   1.000
_cell.length_b   1.000
_cell.length_c   1.000
_cell.angle_alpha   90.00
_cell.angle_beta   90.00
_cell.angle_gamma   90.00
#
_symmetry.space_group_name_H-M   'P 1'
#
loop_
_entity.id
_entity.type
_entity.pdbx_description
1 polymer ?
#
loop_
_entity_poly.entity_id
_entity_poly.type
_entity_poly.pdbx_seq_one_letter_code
_entity_poly.pdbx_strand_id
1 'polypeptide(L)'
;TKEEYMVTAFEEGKAMYASGAVNVRKGPSTDYERIGGLAKGQEVTATGQADTGWYEIAYGEGKAYVSNKYLLEGKPAEPAPQPEAQAVAEVKNVSGVILVGDSRFVQMQANVGENSCTWIAESGKGYNWFIENAIARIDGCVGKGSKILINLGVNDPGNLNNYLEIVNAKAAEWTGKGAKVYYASVNPVWENPYVTEEQVEYFNSQMQNGLSGDITWIDSHSYLNTIGYKLVDGLHFNAETYQNLYAYYMSCL
;
A
#
# COMPACT_ATOMS: atom_id res chain seq x y z
N THR A 1 -1.11 -25.72 19.50
CA THR A 1 -1.20 -25.18 20.90
C THR A 1 -1.07 -23.69 20.78
N LYS A 2 -2.14 -22.94 21.17
CA LYS A 2 -2.05 -21.47 21.31
C LYS A 2 -1.04 -21.21 22.42
N GLU A 3 0.02 -20.45 22.12
CA GLU A 3 1.00 -20.06 23.12
C GLU A 3 0.33 -19.20 24.19
N GLU A 4 0.63 -19.46 25.46
CA GLU A 4 0.23 -18.60 26.56
C GLU A 4 1.02 -17.30 26.45
N TYR A 5 0.35 -16.17 26.46
CA TYR A 5 0.95 -14.85 26.46
C TYR A 5 0.56 -14.08 27.73
N MET A 6 1.43 -13.19 28.15
CA MET A 6 1.15 -12.28 29.26
C MET A 6 0.90 -10.86 28.75
N VAL A 7 -0.13 -10.22 29.27
CA VAL A 7 -0.44 -8.81 29.00
C VAL A 7 -0.09 -7.97 30.21
N THR A 8 0.81 -7.02 30.01
CA THR A 8 1.06 -5.95 31.00
C THR A 8 0.06 -4.85 30.76
N ALA A 9 -0.88 -4.67 31.68
CA ALA A 9 -1.86 -3.61 31.61
C ALA A 9 -1.21 -2.24 31.84
N PHE A 10 -1.68 -1.22 31.14
CA PHE A 10 -1.31 0.16 31.41
C PHE A 10 -2.13 0.72 32.58
N GLU A 11 -1.52 1.56 33.41
CA GLU A 11 -2.22 2.23 34.52
C GLU A 11 -3.36 3.14 34.01
N GLU A 12 -3.11 3.78 32.87
CA GLU A 12 -4.11 4.54 32.11
C GLU A 12 -4.06 4.10 30.65
N GLY A 13 -5.23 4.08 29.98
CA GLY A 13 -5.31 3.77 28.57
C GLY A 13 -4.58 4.80 27.74
N LYS A 14 -3.79 4.35 26.75
CA LYS A 14 -3.03 5.22 25.84
C LYS A 14 -3.79 5.41 24.53
N ALA A 15 -3.98 6.66 24.13
CA ALA A 15 -4.49 6.98 22.80
C ALA A 15 -3.42 6.63 21.74
N MET A 16 -3.74 5.71 20.85
CA MET A 16 -2.88 5.25 19.76
C MET A 16 -3.61 5.41 18.44
N TYR A 17 -2.86 5.59 17.37
CA TYR A 17 -3.41 5.83 16.04
C TYR A 17 -2.88 4.80 15.05
N ALA A 18 -3.76 4.23 14.24
CA ALA A 18 -3.35 3.30 13.20
C ALA A 18 -2.52 4.00 12.13
N SER A 19 -1.33 3.48 11.83
CA SER A 19 -0.42 4.02 10.81
C SER A 19 -0.90 3.75 9.37
N GLY A 20 -1.76 2.75 9.20
CA GLY A 20 -2.35 2.32 7.94
C GLY A 20 -3.66 1.57 8.17
N ALA A 21 -4.16 0.86 7.16
CA ALA A 21 -5.22 -0.13 7.35
C ALA A 21 -4.63 -1.34 8.11
N VAL A 22 -5.16 -1.66 9.29
CA VAL A 22 -4.57 -2.64 10.21
C VAL A 22 -5.58 -3.68 10.63
N ASN A 23 -5.17 -4.94 10.67
CA ASN A 23 -5.99 -6.03 11.15
C ASN A 23 -6.08 -6.05 12.68
N VAL A 24 -7.31 -6.21 13.18
CA VAL A 24 -7.63 -6.43 14.58
C VAL A 24 -7.91 -7.91 14.82
N ARG A 25 -7.27 -8.51 15.82
CA ARG A 25 -7.33 -9.95 16.07
C ARG A 25 -7.77 -10.29 17.49
N LYS A 26 -8.22 -11.53 17.69
CA LYS A 26 -8.64 -12.07 19.01
C LYS A 26 -7.49 -12.29 19.98
N GLY A 27 -6.25 -12.31 19.51
CA GLY A 27 -5.06 -12.54 20.34
C GLY A 27 -3.81 -11.94 19.70
N PRO A 28 -2.68 -11.92 20.42
CA PRO A 28 -1.51 -11.12 20.09
C PRO A 28 -0.53 -11.86 19.15
N SER A 29 -1.02 -12.44 18.08
CA SER A 29 -0.23 -12.95 16.95
C SER A 29 -1.07 -13.06 15.68
N THR A 30 -0.43 -13.28 14.54
CA THR A 30 -1.09 -13.51 13.24
C THR A 30 -1.87 -14.82 13.18
N ASP A 31 -1.63 -15.78 14.09
CA ASP A 31 -2.32 -17.06 14.16
C ASP A 31 -3.72 -16.96 14.78
N TYR A 32 -4.03 -15.81 15.40
CA TYR A 32 -5.36 -15.57 15.93
C TYR A 32 -6.29 -15.00 14.85
N GLU A 33 -7.55 -15.39 14.99
CA GLU A 33 -8.64 -14.96 14.09
C GLU A 33 -8.71 -13.42 13.99
N ARG A 34 -8.78 -12.92 12.76
CA ARG A 34 -9.12 -11.53 12.48
C ARG A 34 -10.58 -11.28 12.82
N ILE A 35 -10.85 -10.27 13.64
CA ILE A 35 -12.21 -9.89 14.05
C ILE A 35 -12.62 -8.51 13.55
N GLY A 36 -11.71 -7.80 12.87
CA GLY A 36 -11.99 -6.49 12.31
C GLY A 36 -10.74 -5.83 11.75
N GLY A 37 -10.81 -4.53 11.57
CA GLY A 37 -9.70 -3.69 11.10
C GLY A 37 -9.83 -2.27 11.59
N LEU A 38 -8.72 -1.54 11.51
CA LEU A 38 -8.64 -0.10 11.76
C LEU A 38 -8.27 0.60 10.46
N ALA A 39 -8.89 1.72 10.19
CA ALA A 39 -8.49 2.60 9.09
C ALA A 39 -7.27 3.44 9.50
N LYS A 40 -6.48 3.91 8.54
CA LYS A 40 -5.37 4.82 8.77
C LYS A 40 -5.83 6.06 9.55
N GLY A 41 -5.08 6.42 10.59
CA GLY A 41 -5.39 7.54 11.46
C GLY A 41 -6.53 7.29 12.45
N GLN A 42 -7.14 6.10 12.41
CA GLN A 42 -8.17 5.75 13.40
C GLN A 42 -7.56 5.66 14.79
N GLU A 43 -8.17 6.37 15.72
CA GLU A 43 -7.79 6.36 17.13
C GLU A 43 -8.33 5.12 17.82
N VAL A 44 -7.51 4.51 18.65
CA VAL A 44 -7.88 3.42 19.56
C VAL A 44 -7.25 3.64 20.93
N THR A 45 -7.86 3.08 21.96
CA THR A 45 -7.28 3.10 23.30
C THR A 45 -6.55 1.79 23.55
N ALA A 46 -5.22 1.84 23.65
CA ALA A 46 -4.40 0.71 24.09
C ALA A 46 -4.51 0.57 25.61
N THR A 47 -4.92 -0.61 26.08
CA THR A 47 -5.13 -0.93 27.49
C THR A 47 -4.00 -1.73 28.10
N GLY A 48 -3.10 -2.26 27.27
CA GLY A 48 -1.96 -3.04 27.71
C GLY A 48 -1.07 -3.45 26.53
N GLN A 49 0.02 -4.16 26.83
CA GLN A 49 0.91 -4.72 25.84
C GLN A 49 1.23 -6.18 26.17
N ALA A 50 1.10 -7.06 25.21
CA ALA A 50 1.49 -8.44 25.31
C ALA A 50 3.03 -8.58 25.20
N ASP A 51 3.57 -9.64 25.80
CA ASP A 51 4.99 -10.02 25.71
C ASP A 51 5.44 -10.31 24.27
N THR A 52 4.50 -10.61 23.37
CA THR A 52 4.70 -10.71 21.93
C THR A 52 4.91 -9.37 21.22
N GLY A 53 4.77 -8.24 21.94
CA GLY A 53 4.87 -6.89 21.42
C GLY A 53 3.56 -6.31 20.86
N TRP A 54 2.47 -7.08 20.82
CA TRP A 54 1.16 -6.59 20.39
C TRP A 54 0.50 -5.74 21.48
N TYR A 55 -0.24 -4.70 21.06
CA TYR A 55 -1.07 -3.94 21.95
C TYR A 55 -2.44 -4.59 22.15
N GLU A 56 -2.88 -4.68 23.40
CA GLU A 56 -4.26 -4.91 23.75
C GLU A 56 -5.01 -3.58 23.62
N ILE A 57 -6.10 -3.56 22.89
CA ILE A 57 -6.92 -2.36 22.65
C ILE A 57 -8.37 -2.57 23.09
N ALA A 58 -9.04 -1.51 23.46
CA ALA A 58 -10.49 -1.51 23.59
C ALA A 58 -11.12 -1.58 22.18
N TYR A 59 -11.95 -2.60 21.92
CA TYR A 59 -12.57 -2.83 20.63
C TYR A 59 -14.01 -3.34 20.78
N GLY A 60 -14.99 -2.53 20.37
CA GLY A 60 -16.39 -2.81 20.65
C GLY A 60 -16.66 -2.88 22.16
N GLU A 61 -17.38 -3.91 22.60
CA GLU A 61 -17.66 -4.15 24.04
C GLU A 61 -16.56 -5.01 24.72
N GLY A 62 -15.45 -5.27 24.04
CA GLY A 62 -14.40 -6.18 24.52
C GLY A 62 -12.99 -5.68 24.28
N LYS A 63 -12.08 -6.64 24.25
CA LYS A 63 -10.65 -6.42 24.01
C LYS A 63 -10.24 -7.14 22.73
N ALA A 64 -9.29 -6.55 22.02
CA ALA A 64 -8.69 -7.13 20.85
C ALA A 64 -7.20 -6.74 20.76
N TYR A 65 -6.50 -7.25 19.77
CA TYR A 65 -5.05 -7.09 19.65
C TYR A 65 -4.67 -6.54 18.29
N VAL A 66 -3.72 -5.61 18.31
CA VAL A 66 -3.10 -5.00 17.12
C VAL A 66 -1.59 -5.02 17.30
N SER A 67 -0.87 -5.34 16.24
CA SER A 67 0.59 -5.33 16.28
C SER A 67 1.10 -3.92 16.57
N ASN A 68 2.09 -3.80 17.47
CA ASN A 68 2.72 -2.53 17.83
C ASN A 68 3.38 -1.82 16.64
N LYS A 69 3.72 -2.55 15.58
CA LYS A 69 4.29 -1.98 14.35
C LYS A 69 3.36 -1.01 13.63
N TYR A 70 2.05 -1.10 13.90
CA TYR A 70 1.02 -0.35 13.18
C TYR A 70 0.28 0.67 14.04
N LEU A 71 0.66 0.84 15.31
CA LEU A 71 0.10 1.85 16.20
C LEU A 71 1.15 2.90 16.56
N LEU A 72 0.76 4.17 16.44
CA LEU A 72 1.60 5.34 16.72
C LEU A 72 1.02 6.12 17.90
N GLU A 73 1.88 6.70 18.74
CA GLU A 73 1.45 7.57 19.86
C GLU A 73 0.95 8.96 19.40
N GLY A 74 1.17 9.33 18.16
CA GLY A 74 0.70 10.59 17.56
C GLY A 74 -0.20 10.33 16.36
N LYS A 75 -1.22 11.18 16.17
CA LYS A 75 -2.07 11.09 14.97
C LYS A 75 -1.20 11.27 13.72
N PRO A 76 -1.18 10.30 12.79
CA PRO A 76 -0.46 10.46 11.54
C PRO A 76 -0.90 11.72 10.82
N ALA A 77 0.01 12.41 10.14
CA ALA A 77 -0.36 13.53 9.28
C ALA A 77 -1.41 13.06 8.28
N GLU A 78 -2.51 13.80 8.21
CA GLU A 78 -3.59 13.49 7.27
C GLU A 78 -3.03 13.55 5.84
N PRO A 79 -3.14 12.48 5.05
CA PRO A 79 -2.74 12.56 3.64
C PRO A 79 -3.53 13.69 2.98
N ALA A 80 -2.91 14.38 2.03
CA ALA A 80 -3.66 15.31 1.18
C ALA A 80 -4.94 14.61 0.69
N PRO A 81 -6.10 15.29 0.65
CA PRO A 81 -7.38 14.66 0.37
C PRO A 81 -7.29 13.84 -0.91
N GLN A 82 -7.40 12.52 -0.76
CA GLN A 82 -7.53 11.61 -1.89
C GLN A 82 -8.97 11.73 -2.43
N PRO A 83 -9.17 11.61 -3.73
CA PRO A 83 -10.52 11.62 -4.28
C PRO A 83 -11.37 10.54 -3.58
N GLU A 84 -12.52 10.94 -3.06
CA GLU A 84 -13.49 10.00 -2.51
C GLU A 84 -13.87 8.95 -3.56
N ALA A 85 -14.09 7.71 -3.12
CA ALA A 85 -14.56 6.62 -3.98
C ALA A 85 -15.89 7.01 -4.64
N GLN A 86 -15.82 7.58 -5.83
CA GLN A 86 -16.99 7.82 -6.67
C GLN A 86 -17.11 6.65 -7.66
N ALA A 87 -18.32 6.13 -7.80
CA ALA A 87 -18.67 5.21 -8.87
C ALA A 87 -18.13 5.76 -10.20
N VAL A 88 -17.33 4.95 -10.88
CA VAL A 88 -16.71 5.12 -12.20
C VAL A 88 -16.91 6.51 -12.81
N ALA A 89 -16.06 7.46 -12.41
CA ALA A 89 -15.91 8.71 -13.15
C ALA A 89 -15.28 8.39 -14.51
N GLU A 90 -15.70 9.09 -15.57
CA GLU A 90 -15.10 8.97 -16.90
C GLU A 90 -13.57 8.98 -16.79
N VAL A 91 -12.91 7.94 -17.34
CA VAL A 91 -11.47 7.82 -17.36
C VAL A 91 -10.89 9.02 -18.10
N LYS A 92 -10.28 9.95 -17.37
CA LYS A 92 -9.61 11.10 -17.96
C LYS A 92 -8.43 10.61 -18.80
N ASN A 93 -8.36 10.98 -20.06
CA ASN A 93 -7.17 10.80 -20.89
C ASN A 93 -6.08 11.75 -20.37
N VAL A 94 -5.17 11.22 -19.55
CA VAL A 94 -4.03 11.97 -19.02
C VAL A 94 -2.82 11.65 -19.89
N SER A 95 -2.29 12.65 -20.56
CA SER A 95 -1.10 12.48 -21.41
C SER A 95 0.19 12.42 -20.59
N GLY A 96 1.18 11.69 -21.10
CA GLY A 96 2.52 11.60 -20.50
C GLY A 96 2.60 10.72 -19.25
N VAL A 97 1.66 9.80 -19.08
CA VAL A 97 1.66 8.85 -17.95
C VAL A 97 2.56 7.67 -18.25
N ILE A 98 3.46 7.36 -17.32
CA ILE A 98 4.35 6.20 -17.32
C ILE A 98 3.95 5.31 -16.14
N LEU A 99 3.45 4.12 -16.43
CA LEU A 99 2.98 3.15 -15.44
C LEU A 99 4.04 2.06 -15.28
N VAL A 100 4.58 1.91 -14.07
CA VAL A 100 5.69 1.01 -13.77
C VAL A 100 5.24 -0.02 -12.74
N GLY A 101 5.31 -1.32 -13.07
CA GLY A 101 4.82 -2.34 -12.18
C GLY A 101 5.14 -3.78 -12.57
N ASP A 102 4.56 -4.68 -11.82
CA ASP A 102 4.69 -6.13 -11.99
C ASP A 102 3.52 -6.76 -12.78
N SER A 103 3.22 -8.04 -12.50
CA SER A 103 2.13 -8.78 -13.15
C SER A 103 0.76 -8.11 -12.99
N ARG A 104 0.55 -7.37 -11.89
CA ARG A 104 -0.72 -6.64 -11.68
C ARG A 104 -0.90 -5.52 -12.68
N PHE A 105 0.17 -4.81 -13.06
CA PHE A 105 0.11 -3.81 -14.12
C PHE A 105 0.06 -4.44 -15.52
N VAL A 106 0.71 -5.59 -15.74
CA VAL A 106 0.55 -6.36 -16.99
C VAL A 106 -0.91 -6.74 -17.20
N GLN A 107 -1.55 -7.26 -16.16
CA GLN A 107 -2.97 -7.64 -16.25
C GLN A 107 -3.91 -6.42 -16.31
N MET A 108 -3.58 -5.34 -15.60
CA MET A 108 -4.33 -4.09 -15.72
C MET A 108 -4.30 -3.59 -17.17
N GLN A 109 -3.13 -3.51 -17.80
CA GLN A 109 -2.99 -3.13 -19.20
C GLN A 109 -3.89 -3.96 -20.13
N ALA A 110 -3.95 -5.26 -19.90
CA ALA A 110 -4.80 -6.16 -20.71
C ALA A 110 -6.31 -5.94 -20.51
N ASN A 111 -6.72 -5.32 -19.40
CA ASN A 111 -8.14 -5.18 -19.03
C ASN A 111 -8.70 -3.76 -19.17
N VAL A 112 -7.88 -2.74 -19.43
CA VAL A 112 -8.34 -1.34 -19.49
C VAL A 112 -8.50 -0.79 -20.90
N GLY A 113 -8.25 -1.61 -21.93
CA GLY A 113 -8.37 -1.21 -23.34
C GLY A 113 -7.25 -0.26 -23.80
N GLU A 114 -7.43 0.29 -25.01
CA GLU A 114 -6.47 1.22 -25.62
C GLU A 114 -6.41 2.53 -24.81
N ASN A 115 -5.18 2.98 -24.53
CA ASN A 115 -4.90 4.20 -23.80
C ASN A 115 -3.54 4.78 -24.23
N SER A 116 -3.26 6.02 -23.82
CA SER A 116 -2.03 6.74 -24.16
C SER A 116 -0.89 6.56 -23.16
N CYS A 117 -1.03 5.64 -22.17
CA CYS A 117 0.00 5.42 -21.16
C CYS A 117 1.19 4.63 -21.71
N THR A 118 2.38 4.96 -21.25
CA THR A 118 3.57 4.13 -21.43
C THR A 118 3.60 3.07 -20.32
N TRP A 119 3.49 1.80 -20.69
CA TRP A 119 3.53 0.71 -19.72
C TRP A 119 4.93 0.09 -19.66
N ILE A 120 5.54 0.14 -18.46
CA ILE A 120 6.80 -0.49 -18.11
C ILE A 120 6.49 -1.53 -17.05
N ALA A 121 5.99 -2.68 -17.48
CA ALA A 121 5.55 -3.73 -16.58
C ALA A 121 5.98 -5.10 -17.07
N GLU A 122 6.26 -6.02 -16.12
CA GLU A 122 6.63 -7.40 -16.42
C GLU A 122 6.22 -8.33 -15.28
N SER A 123 5.64 -9.49 -15.61
CA SER A 123 5.12 -10.45 -14.64
C SER A 123 6.21 -11.04 -13.75
N GLY A 124 5.93 -11.14 -12.43
CA GLY A 124 6.82 -11.74 -11.43
C GLY A 124 8.06 -10.92 -11.12
N LYS A 125 8.07 -9.64 -11.45
CA LYS A 125 9.23 -8.76 -11.27
C LYS A 125 9.14 -7.94 -9.98
N GLY A 126 10.32 -7.59 -9.47
CA GLY A 126 10.51 -6.82 -8.25
C GLY A 126 11.73 -5.90 -8.36
N TYR A 127 12.42 -5.70 -7.25
CA TYR A 127 13.51 -4.75 -7.10
C TYR A 127 14.63 -4.91 -8.15
N ASN A 128 15.15 -6.13 -8.34
CA ASN A 128 16.26 -6.34 -9.27
C ASN A 128 15.89 -5.94 -10.70
N TRP A 129 14.71 -6.34 -11.16
CA TRP A 129 14.23 -5.91 -12.46
C TRP A 129 14.01 -4.39 -12.54
N PHE A 130 13.54 -3.78 -11.47
CA PHE A 130 13.33 -2.33 -11.42
C PHE A 130 14.64 -1.59 -11.68
N ILE A 131 15.75 -1.96 -11.00
CA ILE A 131 17.06 -1.32 -11.17
C ILE A 131 17.75 -1.67 -12.49
N GLU A 132 17.62 -2.92 -12.95
CA GLU A 132 18.32 -3.41 -14.15
C GLU A 132 17.63 -3.05 -15.46
N ASN A 133 16.29 -2.87 -15.45
CA ASN A 133 15.50 -2.72 -16.66
C ASN A 133 14.55 -1.50 -16.62
N ALA A 134 13.71 -1.37 -15.58
CA ALA A 134 12.66 -0.38 -15.57
C ALA A 134 13.22 1.05 -15.53
N ILE A 135 14.21 1.34 -14.68
CA ILE A 135 14.82 2.66 -14.54
C ILE A 135 15.35 3.16 -15.89
N ALA A 136 16.10 2.35 -16.64
CA ALA A 136 16.62 2.76 -17.92
C ALA A 136 15.51 3.08 -18.94
N ARG A 137 14.42 2.33 -18.91
CA ARG A 137 13.24 2.58 -19.76
C ARG A 137 12.53 3.88 -19.36
N ILE A 138 12.39 4.15 -18.05
CA ILE A 138 11.85 5.42 -17.55
C ILE A 138 12.75 6.58 -17.98
N ASP A 139 14.05 6.47 -17.75
CA ASP A 139 15.06 7.49 -18.10
C ASP A 139 15.04 7.84 -19.60
N GLY A 140 14.72 6.86 -20.47
CA GLY A 140 14.60 7.02 -21.91
C GLY A 140 13.34 7.73 -22.39
N CYS A 141 12.28 7.86 -21.54
CA CYS A 141 11.03 8.47 -21.95
C CYS A 141 10.52 9.59 -21.00
N VAL A 142 11.13 9.76 -19.83
CA VAL A 142 10.74 10.81 -18.87
C VAL A 142 11.17 12.21 -19.34
N GLY A 143 10.27 13.17 -19.20
CA GLY A 143 10.52 14.58 -19.51
C GLY A 143 9.56 15.51 -18.79
N LYS A 144 9.61 16.77 -19.16
CA LYS A 144 8.73 17.81 -18.57
C LYS A 144 7.26 17.45 -18.76
N GLY A 145 6.52 17.40 -17.65
CA GLY A 145 5.10 17.06 -17.61
C GLY A 145 4.81 15.57 -17.57
N SER A 146 5.82 14.69 -17.60
CA SER A 146 5.63 13.26 -17.37
C SER A 146 5.08 13.00 -15.96
N LYS A 147 4.27 11.96 -15.83
CA LYS A 147 3.72 11.46 -14.57
C LYS A 147 4.08 10.00 -14.42
N ILE A 148 4.96 9.70 -13.50
CA ILE A 148 5.47 8.34 -13.27
C ILE A 148 4.73 7.75 -12.09
N LEU A 149 3.98 6.68 -12.31
CA LEU A 149 3.34 5.91 -11.23
C LEU A 149 4.04 4.57 -11.09
N ILE A 150 4.57 4.30 -9.91
CA ILE A 150 5.24 3.05 -9.55
C ILE A 150 4.34 2.25 -8.63
N ASN A 151 4.11 0.97 -8.94
CA ASN A 151 3.47 -0.01 -8.06
C ASN A 151 4.26 -1.33 -8.09
N LEU A 152 5.19 -1.47 -7.17
CA LEU A 152 6.07 -2.63 -6.99
C LEU A 152 6.14 -3.01 -5.51
N GLY A 153 6.71 -4.17 -5.19
CA GLY A 153 6.97 -4.64 -3.83
C GLY A 153 6.16 -5.88 -3.42
N VAL A 154 5.11 -6.26 -4.17
CA VAL A 154 4.34 -7.46 -3.81
C VAL A 154 5.14 -8.74 -3.97
N ASN A 155 6.06 -8.80 -4.94
CA ASN A 155 6.87 -9.99 -5.22
C ASN A 155 8.08 -10.12 -4.29
N ASP A 156 8.49 -9.05 -3.64
CA ASP A 156 9.70 -9.01 -2.83
C ASP A 156 9.66 -7.93 -1.72
N PRO A 157 8.66 -7.98 -0.82
CA PRO A 157 8.49 -6.96 0.22
C PRO A 157 9.69 -6.85 1.17
N GLY A 158 10.54 -7.87 1.23
CA GLY A 158 11.79 -7.83 1.97
C GLY A 158 12.83 -6.83 1.45
N ASN A 159 12.68 -6.35 0.20
CA ASN A 159 13.56 -5.33 -0.38
C ASN A 159 13.16 -3.89 -0.04
N LEU A 160 12.33 -3.69 0.98
CA LEU A 160 11.81 -2.39 1.41
C LEU A 160 12.85 -1.26 1.43
N ASN A 161 13.96 -1.44 2.15
CA ASN A 161 14.98 -0.41 2.30
C ASN A 161 15.66 -0.07 0.96
N ASN A 162 15.87 -1.08 0.14
CA ASN A 162 16.43 -0.91 -1.19
C ASN A 162 15.48 -0.13 -2.11
N TYR A 163 14.17 -0.41 -2.04
CA TYR A 163 13.16 0.38 -2.76
C TYR A 163 13.15 1.84 -2.29
N LEU A 164 13.16 2.10 -0.99
CA LEU A 164 13.19 3.47 -0.45
C LEU A 164 14.40 4.24 -0.95
N GLU A 165 15.59 3.64 -0.89
CA GLU A 165 16.83 4.28 -1.34
C GLU A 165 16.77 4.65 -2.82
N ILE A 166 16.50 3.67 -3.70
CA ILE A 166 16.56 3.90 -5.14
C ILE A 166 15.40 4.77 -5.65
N VAL A 167 14.18 4.59 -5.12
CA VAL A 167 13.02 5.37 -5.56
C VAL A 167 13.18 6.84 -5.15
N ASN A 168 13.65 7.12 -3.93
CA ASN A 168 13.92 8.48 -3.49
C ASN A 168 15.02 9.16 -4.34
N ALA A 169 16.10 8.45 -4.61
CA ALA A 169 17.18 8.97 -5.47
C ALA A 169 16.69 9.27 -6.90
N LYS A 170 15.97 8.33 -7.51
CA LYS A 170 15.47 8.50 -8.88
C LYS A 170 14.34 9.53 -8.98
N ALA A 171 13.50 9.66 -7.95
CA ALA A 171 12.47 10.69 -7.92
C ALA A 171 13.09 12.09 -7.97
N ALA A 172 14.16 12.36 -7.23
CA ALA A 172 14.87 13.63 -7.30
C ALA A 172 15.41 13.93 -8.71
N GLU A 173 15.94 12.90 -9.41
CA GLU A 173 16.39 13.06 -10.79
C GLU A 173 15.23 13.35 -11.75
N TRP A 174 14.12 12.61 -11.63
CA TRP A 174 12.97 12.74 -12.55
C TRP A 174 12.19 14.05 -12.32
N THR A 175 12.02 14.45 -11.05
CA THR A 175 11.41 15.76 -10.73
C THR A 175 12.29 16.91 -11.22
N GLY A 176 13.61 16.77 -11.16
CA GLY A 176 14.57 17.69 -11.77
C GLY A 176 14.40 17.85 -13.29
N LYS A 177 13.89 16.83 -13.99
CA LYS A 177 13.52 16.89 -15.42
C LYS A 177 12.11 17.46 -15.66
N GLY A 178 11.38 17.84 -14.59
CA GLY A 178 10.02 18.38 -14.64
C GLY A 178 8.92 17.32 -14.65
N ALA A 179 9.19 16.09 -14.26
CA ALA A 179 8.20 15.05 -14.05
C ALA A 179 7.56 15.15 -12.66
N LYS A 180 6.41 14.49 -12.48
CA LYS A 180 5.81 14.21 -11.19
C LYS A 180 5.94 12.71 -10.91
N VAL A 181 6.30 12.35 -9.69
CA VAL A 181 6.50 10.95 -9.29
C VAL A 181 5.46 10.56 -8.25
N TYR A 182 4.88 9.40 -8.46
CA TYR A 182 3.88 8.80 -7.60
C TYR A 182 4.28 7.37 -7.25
N TYR A 183 4.01 6.96 -6.03
CA TYR A 183 4.14 5.56 -5.63
C TYR A 183 2.80 5.09 -5.07
N ALA A 184 2.24 4.06 -5.70
CA ALA A 184 1.00 3.48 -5.21
C ALA A 184 1.29 2.37 -4.19
N SER A 185 0.48 2.30 -3.14
CA SER A 185 0.54 1.19 -2.19
C SER A 185 0.43 -0.15 -2.90
N VAL A 186 1.12 -1.16 -2.43
CA VAL A 186 0.88 -2.55 -2.83
C VAL A 186 -0.55 -2.90 -2.47
N ASN A 187 -1.30 -3.39 -3.45
CA ASN A 187 -2.72 -3.71 -3.31
C ASN A 187 -2.93 -5.01 -2.52
N PRO A 188 -4.14 -5.25 -1.95
CA PRO A 188 -4.42 -6.40 -1.10
C PRO A 188 -4.11 -7.75 -1.74
N VAL A 189 -3.76 -8.73 -0.90
CA VAL A 189 -3.58 -10.15 -1.24
C VAL A 189 -4.43 -11.01 -0.31
N TRP A 190 -4.77 -12.24 -0.73
CA TRP A 190 -5.55 -13.15 0.08
C TRP A 190 -5.13 -14.60 -0.18
N GLU A 191 -4.84 -15.36 0.88
CA GLU A 191 -4.45 -16.78 0.78
C GLU A 191 -3.33 -17.02 -0.26
N ASN A 192 -2.40 -16.05 -0.40
CA ASN A 192 -1.27 -16.18 -1.30
C ASN A 192 -0.11 -16.91 -0.60
N PRO A 193 0.50 -17.93 -1.24
CA PRO A 193 1.55 -18.73 -0.59
C PRO A 193 2.90 -18.02 -0.47
N TYR A 194 3.11 -16.91 -1.18
CA TYR A 194 4.41 -16.23 -1.27
C TYR A 194 4.47 -14.92 -0.49
N VAL A 195 3.34 -14.26 -0.31
CA VAL A 195 3.24 -12.97 0.39
C VAL A 195 1.95 -12.90 1.19
N THR A 196 2.04 -12.45 2.43
CA THR A 196 0.89 -12.28 3.31
C THR A 196 0.38 -10.83 3.28
N GLU A 197 -0.89 -10.64 3.60
CA GLU A 197 -1.48 -9.30 3.72
C GLU A 197 -0.73 -8.46 4.78
N GLU A 198 -0.28 -9.07 5.88
CA GLU A 198 0.51 -8.39 6.89
C GLU A 198 1.85 -7.86 6.34
N GLN A 199 2.51 -8.65 5.49
CA GLN A 199 3.74 -8.19 4.83
C GLN A 199 3.47 -7.01 3.90
N VAL A 200 2.34 -7.03 3.17
CA VAL A 200 1.89 -5.93 2.31
C VAL A 200 1.60 -4.68 3.13
N GLU A 201 0.82 -4.78 4.19
CA GLU A 201 0.50 -3.67 5.08
C GLU A 201 1.77 -3.06 5.71
N TYR A 202 2.68 -3.90 6.19
CA TYR A 202 3.96 -3.45 6.73
C TYR A 202 4.79 -2.72 5.67
N PHE A 203 4.94 -3.30 4.49
CA PHE A 203 5.66 -2.67 3.38
C PHE A 203 5.05 -1.31 3.04
N ASN A 204 3.73 -1.22 2.89
CA ASN A 204 3.02 0.01 2.58
C ASN A 204 3.24 1.08 3.64
N SER A 205 3.12 0.72 4.92
CA SER A 205 3.34 1.65 6.04
C SER A 205 4.76 2.23 6.02
N GLN A 206 5.77 1.39 5.81
CA GLN A 206 7.16 1.83 5.80
C GLN A 206 7.50 2.65 4.55
N MET A 207 6.99 2.23 3.37
CA MET A 207 7.17 3.00 2.14
C MET A 207 6.56 4.39 2.29
N GLN A 208 5.32 4.51 2.74
CA GLN A 208 4.65 5.79 2.92
C GLN A 208 5.42 6.73 3.86
N ASN A 209 6.02 6.19 4.93
CA ASN A 209 6.77 6.98 5.90
C ASN A 209 8.19 7.35 5.42
N GLY A 210 8.78 6.53 4.55
CA GLY A 210 10.17 6.70 4.11
C GLY A 210 10.35 7.37 2.75
N LEU A 211 9.27 7.54 1.96
CA LEU A 211 9.35 8.24 0.68
C LEU A 211 9.60 9.73 0.88
N SER A 212 10.44 10.31 0.01
CA SER A 212 10.77 11.74 0.02
C SER A 212 9.56 12.60 -0.39
N GLY A 213 9.62 13.90 -0.07
CA GLY A 213 8.59 14.87 -0.46
C GLY A 213 8.43 15.09 -1.97
N ASP A 214 9.36 14.55 -2.78
CA ASP A 214 9.27 14.58 -4.25
C ASP A 214 8.28 13.54 -4.80
N ILE A 215 7.77 12.64 -3.94
CA ILE A 215 6.94 11.50 -4.32
C ILE A 215 5.56 11.65 -3.68
N THR A 216 4.52 11.62 -4.49
CA THR A 216 3.15 11.57 -4.00
C THR A 216 2.74 10.12 -3.75
N TRP A 217 2.35 9.82 -2.51
CA TRP A 217 1.78 8.52 -2.16
C TRP A 217 0.33 8.39 -2.63
N ILE A 218 -0.01 7.26 -3.26
CA ILE A 218 -1.40 6.91 -3.62
C ILE A 218 -1.80 5.67 -2.84
N ASP A 219 -2.77 5.81 -1.92
CA ASP A 219 -3.25 4.70 -1.10
C ASP A 219 -4.32 3.87 -1.82
N SER A 220 -3.90 3.14 -2.84
CA SER A 220 -4.78 2.26 -3.62
C SER A 220 -5.23 1.02 -2.83
N HIS A 221 -4.47 0.61 -1.81
CA HIS A 221 -4.84 -0.47 -0.92
C HIS A 221 -6.10 -0.13 -0.13
N SER A 222 -6.13 1.02 0.53
CA SER A 222 -7.32 1.48 1.26
C SER A 222 -8.50 1.78 0.33
N TYR A 223 -8.24 2.31 -0.87
CA TYR A 223 -9.27 2.49 -1.88
C TYR A 223 -9.96 1.18 -2.22
N LEU A 224 -9.22 0.12 -2.55
CA LEU A 224 -9.80 -1.19 -2.86
C LEU A 224 -10.55 -1.79 -1.67
N ASN A 225 -10.04 -1.65 -0.45
CA ASN A 225 -10.75 -2.09 0.75
C ASN A 225 -12.08 -1.34 0.97
N THR A 226 -12.19 -0.10 0.50
CA THR A 226 -13.40 0.71 0.62
C THR A 226 -14.45 0.35 -0.43
N ILE A 227 -14.05 0.24 -1.71
CA ILE A 227 -15.01 -0.05 -2.80
C ILE A 227 -15.32 -1.54 -2.97
N GLY A 228 -14.49 -2.42 -2.38
CA GLY A 228 -14.49 -3.84 -2.61
C GLY A 228 -13.68 -4.24 -3.85
N TYR A 229 -13.16 -5.45 -3.84
CA TYR A 229 -12.37 -6.03 -4.93
C TYR A 229 -12.58 -7.54 -5.01
N LYS A 230 -12.22 -8.12 -6.15
CA LYS A 230 -12.26 -9.58 -6.34
C LYS A 230 -10.92 -10.09 -6.86
N LEU A 231 -10.28 -10.92 -6.05
CA LEU A 231 -9.10 -11.69 -6.44
C LEU A 231 -9.52 -12.97 -7.19
N VAL A 232 -8.70 -13.37 -8.15
CA VAL A 232 -8.89 -14.61 -8.95
C VAL A 232 -7.98 -15.75 -8.50
N ASP A 233 -6.82 -15.43 -7.92
CA ASP A 233 -5.80 -16.40 -7.49
C ASP A 233 -5.07 -15.98 -6.19
N GLY A 234 -5.70 -15.14 -5.37
CA GLY A 234 -5.09 -14.62 -4.14
C GLY A 234 -4.09 -13.45 -4.35
N LEU A 235 -3.73 -13.14 -5.59
CA LEU A 235 -2.81 -12.07 -5.98
C LEU A 235 -3.39 -11.14 -7.04
N HIS A 236 -3.95 -11.69 -8.10
CA HIS A 236 -4.45 -10.93 -9.25
C HIS A 236 -5.96 -10.68 -9.15
N PHE A 237 -6.37 -9.55 -9.69
CA PHE A 237 -7.76 -9.12 -9.65
C PHE A 237 -8.53 -9.53 -10.91
N ASN A 238 -9.86 -9.52 -10.82
CA ASN A 238 -10.73 -9.63 -11.99
C ASN A 238 -10.70 -8.32 -12.83
N ALA A 239 -11.24 -8.38 -14.03
CA ALA A 239 -11.25 -7.26 -14.97
C ALA A 239 -11.88 -5.98 -14.40
N GLU A 240 -13.02 -6.11 -13.73
CA GLU A 240 -13.74 -4.98 -13.12
C GLU A 240 -12.89 -4.26 -12.07
N THR A 241 -12.22 -5.01 -11.19
CA THR A 241 -11.34 -4.43 -10.18
C THR A 241 -10.17 -3.70 -10.83
N TYR A 242 -9.54 -4.26 -11.88
CA TYR A 242 -8.49 -3.57 -12.61
C TYR A 242 -8.96 -2.28 -13.29
N GLN A 243 -10.17 -2.26 -13.86
CA GLN A 243 -10.74 -1.07 -14.47
C GLN A 243 -11.01 0.02 -13.43
N ASN A 244 -11.58 -0.34 -12.28
CA ASN A 244 -11.82 0.60 -11.18
C ASN A 244 -10.49 1.16 -10.63
N LEU A 245 -9.50 0.30 -10.43
CA LEU A 245 -8.18 0.69 -9.94
C LEU A 245 -7.45 1.61 -10.93
N TYR A 246 -7.52 1.33 -12.22
CA TYR A 246 -6.96 2.18 -13.25
C TYR A 246 -7.64 3.57 -13.29
N ALA A 247 -8.98 3.61 -13.22
CA ALA A 247 -9.72 4.87 -13.16
C ALA A 247 -9.32 5.69 -11.93
N TYR A 248 -9.17 5.03 -10.78
CA TYR A 248 -8.68 5.67 -9.56
C TYR A 248 -7.28 6.24 -9.74
N TYR A 249 -6.32 5.48 -10.26
CA TYR A 249 -4.98 5.99 -10.54
C TYR A 249 -5.01 7.20 -11.45
N MET A 250 -5.77 7.15 -12.55
CA MET A 250 -5.89 8.27 -13.48
C MET A 250 -6.52 9.51 -12.84
N SER A 251 -7.37 9.34 -11.84
CA SER A 251 -7.94 10.46 -11.08
C SER A 251 -6.96 11.12 -10.13
N CYS A 252 -5.95 10.36 -9.65
CA CYS A 252 -4.91 10.85 -8.75
C CYS A 252 -3.77 11.58 -9.49
N LEU A 253 -3.62 11.37 -10.80
CA LEU A 253 -2.57 11.96 -11.63
C LEU A 253 -3.03 13.26 -12.27
#